data_85a0971f99aad4b40b2a45120c217eb9
#
_entry.id   85a0971f99aad4b40b2a45120c217eb9
#
_cell.length_a   1.000
_cell.length_b   1.000
_cell.length_c   1.000
_cell.angle_alpha   90.00
_cell.angle_beta   90.00
_cell.angle_gamma   90.00
#
_symmetry.space_group_name_H-M   'P 1'
#
loop_
_entity.id
_entity.type
_entity.pdbx_description
1 polymer ?
#
loop_
_entity_poly.entity_id
_entity_poly.type
_entity_poly.pdbx_seq_one_letter_code
_entity_poly.pdbx_strand_id
1 'polypeptide(L)'
;MSDKYMKNLTFANIAKACEGRYIGDETLLDTTITGAVIDSRQVREGYLFIPIKGERVDGHKFIPTVFEQGAAIVLSEHELTDPAGPYVLVESTTDAMKKLAAFYRKSLDIKVVGITGSVGKTSTKEMISSVLEQKYSVHKTAGNFNNEIGLPLTIFGIRESHQVAVLEMGISDFGEMHRLSTMSCPDVMVITNIGYCHLEFLGDRDGVLKAKTECFEHMMPDAVAVLNADDDKLATVQTVNGKPAIYYGKESASGVHKSVYTTNIENLVFDGMKAHFVTPEGEFDAQIHIPGEHNVYNAMAAAAVGLQLGLT
;
A
#
# COMPACT_ATOMS: atom_id res chain seq x y z
N MET A 1 22.67 8.76 7.49
CA MET A 1 22.25 8.23 8.79
C MET A 1 21.53 6.93 8.54
N SER A 2 21.73 5.94 9.34
CA SER A 2 21.40 4.56 9.01
C SER A 2 19.88 4.32 9.01
N ASP A 3 19.39 3.50 8.08
CA ASP A 3 18.04 2.90 8.03
C ASP A 3 17.64 2.12 9.31
N LYS A 4 18.43 2.26 10.37
CA LYS A 4 18.20 1.61 11.66
C LYS A 4 16.96 2.18 12.36
N TYR A 5 16.77 3.49 12.30
CA TYR A 5 15.68 4.17 13.01
C TYR A 5 14.54 4.54 12.09
N MET A 6 13.32 4.51 12.60
CA MET A 6 12.14 4.95 11.87
C MET A 6 12.00 6.47 11.98
N LYS A 7 12.03 7.16 10.86
CA LYS A 7 12.00 8.63 10.80
C LYS A 7 10.82 9.20 11.59
N ASN A 8 11.10 10.17 12.47
CA ASN A 8 10.12 10.88 13.29
C ASN A 8 9.28 10.01 14.25
N LEU A 9 9.55 8.71 14.41
CA LEU A 9 8.85 7.86 15.37
C LEU A 9 9.52 7.88 16.74
N THR A 10 9.56 9.05 17.37
CA THR A 10 9.91 9.20 18.80
C THR A 10 8.72 8.80 19.66
N PHE A 11 8.96 8.48 20.96
CA PHE A 11 7.88 8.12 21.87
C PHE A 11 6.83 9.24 22.00
N ALA A 12 7.27 10.50 22.02
CA ALA A 12 6.38 11.66 22.01
C ALA A 12 5.51 11.69 20.76
N ASN A 13 6.11 11.49 19.58
CA ASN A 13 5.37 11.49 18.32
C ASN A 13 4.43 10.28 18.17
N ILE A 14 4.83 9.12 18.70
CA ILE A 14 3.97 7.93 18.75
C ILE A 14 2.72 8.23 19.59
N ALA A 15 2.89 8.74 20.79
CA ALA A 15 1.76 9.10 21.66
C ALA A 15 0.84 10.12 20.98
N LYS A 16 1.40 11.16 20.37
CA LYS A 16 0.64 12.18 19.63
C LYS A 16 -0.09 11.61 18.43
N ALA A 17 0.58 10.82 17.59
CA ALA A 17 0.01 10.24 16.38
C ALA A 17 -1.12 9.23 16.70
N CYS A 18 -0.97 8.48 17.80
CA CYS A 18 -1.97 7.53 18.28
C CYS A 18 -3.12 8.22 19.06
N GLU A 19 -3.04 9.55 19.29
CA GLU A 19 -3.97 10.28 20.18
C GLU A 19 -4.06 9.64 21.58
N GLY A 20 -2.93 9.08 22.04
CA GLY A 20 -2.81 8.36 23.29
C GLY A 20 -2.05 9.13 24.37
N ARG A 21 -2.07 8.60 25.57
CA ARG A 21 -1.34 9.13 26.73
C ARG A 21 -0.06 8.32 26.95
N TYR A 22 1.10 8.97 26.84
CA TYR A 22 2.37 8.37 27.22
C TYR A 22 2.44 8.13 28.74
N ILE A 23 2.93 6.97 29.14
CA ILE A 23 3.15 6.58 30.53
C ILE A 23 4.54 5.95 30.63
N GLY A 24 5.43 6.61 31.35
CA GLY A 24 6.82 6.21 31.52
C GLY A 24 7.72 7.36 31.92
N ASP A 25 9.03 7.14 31.86
CA ASP A 25 10.04 8.17 32.13
C ASP A 25 10.03 9.22 31.00
N GLU A 26 9.75 10.48 31.34
CA GLU A 26 9.70 11.59 30.37
C GLU A 26 11.05 11.87 29.67
N THR A 27 12.16 11.44 30.28
CA THR A 27 13.48 11.56 29.63
C THR A 27 13.63 10.70 28.38
N LEU A 28 12.73 9.72 28.17
CA LEU A 28 12.73 8.83 27.02
C LEU A 28 11.87 9.35 25.86
N LEU A 29 11.17 10.46 25.99
CA LEU A 29 10.22 10.97 24.97
C LEU A 29 10.87 11.19 23.60
N ASP A 30 12.14 11.54 23.54
CA ASP A 30 12.89 11.73 22.29
C ASP A 30 13.52 10.43 21.73
N THR A 31 13.32 9.30 22.40
CA THR A 31 13.82 8.00 21.94
C THR A 31 13.06 7.57 20.68
N THR A 32 13.81 7.26 19.62
CA THR A 32 13.25 6.82 18.33
C THR A 32 13.26 5.30 18.21
N ILE A 33 12.17 4.70 17.80
CA ILE A 33 12.04 3.26 17.57
C ILE A 33 12.77 2.80 16.32
N THR A 34 13.08 1.48 16.26
CA THR A 34 13.76 0.84 15.12
C THR A 34 12.83 -0.01 14.26
N GLY A 35 11.64 -0.33 14.76
CA GLY A 35 10.61 -1.10 14.05
C GLY A 35 9.29 -1.12 14.82
N ALA A 36 8.23 -1.56 14.18
CA ALA A 36 6.92 -1.74 14.79
C ALA A 36 6.31 -3.07 14.32
N VAL A 37 5.80 -3.86 15.26
CA VAL A 37 5.25 -5.20 14.99
C VAL A 37 4.02 -5.49 15.85
N ILE A 38 3.17 -6.42 15.36
CA ILE A 38 2.00 -6.95 16.09
C ILE A 38 2.23 -8.37 16.60
N ASP A 39 3.23 -9.07 16.07
CA ASP A 39 3.59 -10.44 16.48
C ASP A 39 4.70 -10.38 17.53
N SER A 40 4.41 -10.80 18.76
CA SER A 40 5.38 -10.81 19.86
C SER A 40 6.66 -11.60 19.59
N ARG A 41 6.61 -12.58 18.69
CA ARG A 41 7.78 -13.40 18.29
C ARG A 41 8.75 -12.66 17.38
N GLN A 42 8.32 -11.55 16.78
CA GLN A 42 9.11 -10.72 15.86
C GLN A 42 9.72 -9.50 16.55
N VAL A 43 9.42 -9.29 17.83
CA VAL A 43 9.99 -8.19 18.61
C VAL A 43 11.52 -8.29 18.63
N ARG A 44 12.16 -7.15 18.46
CA ARG A 44 13.61 -6.96 18.58
C ARG A 44 13.89 -5.70 19.39
N GLU A 45 15.15 -5.53 19.79
CA GLU A 45 15.54 -4.35 20.53
C GLU A 45 15.20 -3.04 19.81
N GLY A 46 14.59 -2.13 20.53
CA GLY A 46 14.17 -0.82 20.03
C GLY A 46 12.81 -0.82 19.32
N TYR A 47 12.06 -1.93 19.29
CA TYR A 47 10.76 -2.02 18.61
C TYR A 47 9.62 -1.45 19.44
N LEU A 48 8.62 -0.94 18.72
CA LEU A 48 7.26 -0.75 19.20
C LEU A 48 6.50 -2.07 19.04
N PHE A 49 5.92 -2.57 20.12
CA PHE A 49 4.95 -3.67 20.04
C PHE A 49 3.52 -3.12 20.09
N ILE A 50 2.69 -3.56 19.15
CA ILE A 50 1.28 -3.17 19.04
C ILE A 50 0.43 -4.43 19.29
N PRO A 51 -0.08 -4.64 20.49
CA PRO A 51 -0.94 -5.78 20.78
C PRO A 51 -2.28 -5.64 20.08
N ILE A 52 -2.68 -6.67 19.33
CA ILE A 52 -4.00 -6.73 18.68
C ILE A 52 -4.87 -7.73 19.45
N LYS A 53 -6.12 -7.33 19.73
CA LYS A 53 -7.12 -8.21 20.29
C LYS A 53 -7.77 -9.02 19.16
N GLY A 54 -7.34 -10.26 19.01
CA GLY A 54 -7.92 -11.20 18.05
C GLY A 54 -9.07 -12.01 18.68
N GLU A 55 -9.77 -12.76 17.86
CA GLU A 55 -10.89 -13.63 18.28
C GLU A 55 -10.50 -14.68 19.33
N ARG A 56 -9.29 -15.23 19.23
CA ARG A 56 -8.82 -16.32 20.09
C ARG A 56 -7.80 -15.89 21.13
N VAL A 57 -7.09 -14.82 20.87
CA VAL A 57 -5.93 -14.40 21.66
C VAL A 57 -5.90 -12.88 21.76
N ASP A 58 -5.83 -12.37 22.96
CA ASP A 58 -5.52 -10.98 23.23
C ASP A 58 -3.99 -10.78 23.29
N GLY A 59 -3.46 -9.95 22.38
CA GLY A 59 -2.04 -9.64 22.30
C GLY A 59 -1.46 -8.97 23.53
N HIS A 60 -2.28 -8.30 24.34
CA HIS A 60 -1.84 -7.58 25.56
C HIS A 60 -1.16 -8.51 26.56
N LYS A 61 -1.55 -9.81 26.60
CA LYS A 61 -0.89 -10.79 27.50
C LYS A 61 0.60 -10.97 27.25
N PHE A 62 1.09 -10.59 26.07
CA PHE A 62 2.50 -10.72 25.72
C PHE A 62 3.34 -9.50 26.11
N ILE A 63 2.74 -8.43 26.63
CA ILE A 63 3.44 -7.20 27.01
C ILE A 63 4.65 -7.45 27.94
N PRO A 64 4.54 -8.26 29.01
CA PRO A 64 5.73 -8.55 29.84
C PRO A 64 6.85 -9.21 29.06
N THR A 65 6.53 -10.22 28.25
CA THR A 65 7.52 -10.98 27.47
C THR A 65 8.21 -10.12 26.41
N VAL A 66 7.48 -9.20 25.74
CA VAL A 66 8.12 -8.36 24.70
C VAL A 66 9.09 -7.33 25.28
N PHE A 67 8.88 -6.87 26.50
CA PHE A 67 9.88 -6.05 27.19
C PHE A 67 11.16 -6.84 27.49
N GLU A 68 11.04 -8.11 27.90
CA GLU A 68 12.20 -9.00 28.09
C GLU A 68 12.96 -9.24 26.77
N GLN A 69 12.27 -9.17 25.62
CA GLN A 69 12.84 -9.31 24.28
C GLN A 69 13.44 -7.99 23.74
N GLY A 70 13.33 -6.87 24.47
CA GLY A 70 13.90 -5.58 24.09
C GLY A 70 12.94 -4.62 23.39
N ALA A 71 11.60 -4.82 23.52
CA ALA A 71 10.68 -3.79 23.09
C ALA A 71 10.99 -2.46 23.80
N ALA A 72 11.11 -1.37 23.04
CA ALA A 72 11.39 -0.06 23.59
C ALA A 72 10.14 0.62 24.17
N ILE A 73 8.98 0.33 23.60
CA ILE A 73 7.69 0.89 23.97
C ILE A 73 6.57 -0.04 23.47
N VAL A 74 5.42 -0.03 24.13
CA VAL A 74 4.23 -0.78 23.71
C VAL A 74 2.99 0.12 23.66
N LEU A 75 2.00 -0.24 22.84
CA LEU A 75 0.65 0.30 23.00
C LEU A 75 -0.14 -0.55 24.00
N SER A 76 -1.14 0.04 24.66
CA SER A 76 -2.06 -0.71 25.52
C SER A 76 -3.43 -0.05 25.52
N GLU A 77 -4.50 -0.88 25.56
CA GLU A 77 -5.89 -0.41 25.69
C GLU A 77 -6.33 -0.26 27.16
N HIS A 78 -5.48 -0.62 28.10
CA HIS A 78 -5.73 -0.48 29.54
C HIS A 78 -4.47 -0.10 30.30
N GLU A 79 -4.63 0.47 31.48
CA GLU A 79 -3.50 0.80 32.36
C GLU A 79 -2.78 -0.48 32.79
N LEU A 80 -1.44 -0.46 32.69
CA LEU A 80 -0.61 -1.58 33.09
C LEU A 80 -0.21 -1.43 34.55
N THR A 81 -0.29 -2.53 35.30
CA THR A 81 0.18 -2.59 36.68
C THR A 81 1.67 -2.93 36.66
N ASP A 82 2.52 -2.06 37.22
CA ASP A 82 3.97 -2.22 37.33
C ASP A 82 4.65 -2.63 36.00
N PRO A 83 4.51 -1.80 34.93
CA PRO A 83 5.06 -2.15 33.63
C PRO A 83 6.59 -2.13 33.64
N ALA A 84 7.19 -3.10 32.93
CA ALA A 84 8.66 -3.20 32.79
C ALA A 84 9.28 -2.11 31.88
N GLY A 85 8.45 -1.30 31.22
CA GLY A 85 8.91 -0.20 30.35
C GLY A 85 7.77 0.75 29.98
N PRO A 86 8.07 1.79 29.19
CA PRO A 86 7.10 2.82 28.82
C PRO A 86 6.03 2.28 27.88
N TYR A 87 4.83 2.87 27.95
CA TYR A 87 3.74 2.54 27.05
C TYR A 87 2.89 3.75 26.69
N VAL A 88 2.13 3.62 25.61
CA VAL A 88 1.10 4.59 25.22
C VAL A 88 -0.27 3.96 25.46
N LEU A 89 -1.06 4.57 26.33
CA LEU A 89 -2.44 4.18 26.58
C LEU A 89 -3.32 4.77 25.48
N VAL A 90 -4.07 3.91 24.78
CA VAL A 90 -4.95 4.24 23.65
C VAL A 90 -6.32 3.61 23.84
N GLU A 91 -7.34 4.13 23.16
CA GLU A 91 -8.68 3.52 23.17
C GLU A 91 -8.73 2.22 22.36
N SER A 92 -8.04 2.17 21.22
CA SER A 92 -7.97 1.03 20.31
C SER A 92 -6.56 0.94 19.73
N THR A 93 -5.87 -0.17 19.97
CA THR A 93 -4.53 -0.40 19.41
C THR A 93 -4.57 -0.57 17.90
N THR A 94 -5.65 -1.10 17.34
CA THR A 94 -5.84 -1.23 15.90
C THR A 94 -6.00 0.14 15.22
N ASP A 95 -6.79 1.05 15.80
CA ASP A 95 -6.96 2.39 15.24
C ASP A 95 -5.73 3.26 15.46
N ALA A 96 -5.08 3.14 16.62
CA ALA A 96 -3.79 3.77 16.89
C ALA A 96 -2.72 3.35 15.88
N MET A 97 -2.66 2.07 15.51
CA MET A 97 -1.76 1.55 14.47
C MET A 97 -2.01 2.20 13.12
N LYS A 98 -3.27 2.34 12.69
CA LYS A 98 -3.63 3.01 11.43
C LYS A 98 -3.22 4.48 11.42
N LYS A 99 -3.52 5.22 12.51
CA LYS A 99 -3.12 6.62 12.69
C LYS A 99 -1.59 6.78 12.66
N LEU A 100 -0.88 5.89 13.34
CA LEU A 100 0.58 5.88 13.37
C LEU A 100 1.18 5.60 11.99
N ALA A 101 0.61 4.66 11.21
CA ALA A 101 1.04 4.37 9.85
C ALA A 101 0.83 5.59 8.93
N ALA A 102 -0.31 6.26 9.01
CA ALA A 102 -0.58 7.50 8.28
C ALA A 102 0.41 8.62 8.65
N PHE A 103 0.71 8.79 9.94
CA PHE A 103 1.71 9.74 10.42
C PHE A 103 3.10 9.42 9.87
N TYR A 104 3.51 8.15 9.97
CA TYR A 104 4.82 7.70 9.49
C TYR A 104 4.95 7.91 7.98
N ARG A 105 3.93 7.49 7.19
CA ARG A 105 3.91 7.71 5.73
C ARG A 105 4.11 9.18 5.36
N LYS A 106 3.42 10.09 6.05
CA LYS A 106 3.53 11.54 5.82
C LYS A 106 4.89 12.13 6.19
N SER A 107 5.64 11.48 7.09
CA SER A 107 6.98 11.91 7.48
C SER A 107 8.07 11.53 6.46
N LEU A 108 7.74 10.64 5.52
CA LEU A 108 8.66 10.12 4.52
C LEU A 108 8.55 10.90 3.20
N ASP A 109 9.70 11.25 2.64
CA ASP A 109 9.80 11.87 1.31
C ASP A 109 10.01 10.77 0.25
N ILE A 110 8.93 10.07 -0.07
CA ILE A 110 8.94 8.98 -1.06
C ILE A 110 7.68 9.03 -1.93
N LYS A 111 7.76 8.46 -3.12
CA LYS A 111 6.60 8.25 -3.98
C LYS A 111 5.86 6.98 -3.60
N VAL A 112 4.53 7.01 -3.61
CA VAL A 112 3.69 5.84 -3.33
C VAL A 112 2.82 5.52 -4.53
N VAL A 113 2.91 4.27 -4.96
CA VAL A 113 2.01 3.65 -5.95
C VAL A 113 1.04 2.77 -5.20
N GLY A 114 -0.23 3.15 -5.18
CA GLY A 114 -1.31 2.32 -4.66
C GLY A 114 -1.88 1.43 -5.76
N ILE A 115 -2.20 0.17 -5.45
CA ILE A 115 -2.77 -0.77 -6.41
C ILE A 115 -3.98 -1.45 -5.82
N THR A 116 -5.11 -1.38 -6.53
CA THR A 116 -6.31 -2.15 -6.22
C THR A 116 -6.93 -2.75 -7.48
N GLY A 117 -7.99 -3.50 -7.32
CA GLY A 117 -8.75 -4.16 -8.37
C GLY A 117 -9.41 -5.44 -7.88
N SER A 118 -10.31 -6.00 -8.66
CA SER A 118 -10.96 -7.25 -8.30
C SER A 118 -10.01 -8.43 -8.39
N VAL A 119 -9.21 -8.50 -9.47
CA VAL A 119 -8.18 -9.53 -9.71
C VAL A 119 -6.90 -8.90 -10.23
N GLY A 120 -5.79 -9.63 -10.13
CA GLY A 120 -4.49 -9.24 -10.72
C GLY A 120 -3.66 -8.28 -9.88
N LYS A 121 -4.10 -7.80 -8.73
CA LYS A 121 -3.38 -6.84 -7.86
C LYS A 121 -1.93 -7.25 -7.59
N THR A 122 -1.73 -8.46 -7.10
CA THR A 122 -0.40 -8.96 -6.71
C THR A 122 0.54 -9.08 -7.92
N SER A 123 0.06 -9.63 -9.03
CA SER A 123 0.87 -9.74 -10.26
C SER A 123 1.22 -8.36 -10.83
N THR A 124 0.26 -7.42 -10.82
CA THR A 124 0.50 -6.02 -11.23
C THR A 124 1.52 -5.34 -10.30
N LYS A 125 1.40 -5.54 -8.98
CA LYS A 125 2.36 -5.04 -7.99
C LYS A 125 3.78 -5.52 -8.27
N GLU A 126 3.94 -6.83 -8.50
CA GLU A 126 5.27 -7.39 -8.78
C GLU A 126 5.85 -6.83 -10.08
N MET A 127 5.04 -6.68 -11.12
CA MET A 127 5.49 -6.16 -12.41
C MET A 127 5.84 -4.66 -12.34
N ILE A 128 5.02 -3.85 -11.68
CA ILE A 128 5.31 -2.43 -11.41
C ILE A 128 6.60 -2.31 -10.60
N SER A 129 6.75 -3.10 -9.55
CA SER A 129 7.96 -3.08 -8.73
C SER A 129 9.20 -3.43 -9.55
N SER A 130 9.14 -4.49 -10.36
CA SER A 130 10.27 -4.91 -11.23
C SER A 130 10.69 -3.83 -12.22
N VAL A 131 9.73 -3.10 -12.81
CA VAL A 131 10.00 -1.97 -13.70
C VAL A 131 10.64 -0.81 -12.93
N LEU A 132 10.09 -0.45 -11.77
CA LEU A 132 10.60 0.66 -10.97
C LEU A 132 11.98 0.37 -10.34
N GLU A 133 12.28 -0.87 -10.01
CA GLU A 133 13.58 -1.34 -9.49
C GLU A 133 14.74 -1.11 -10.47
N GLN A 134 14.45 -0.86 -11.76
CA GLN A 134 15.49 -0.49 -12.73
C GLN A 134 16.10 0.90 -12.44
N LYS A 135 15.41 1.75 -11.69
CA LYS A 135 15.84 3.13 -11.42
C LYS A 135 15.80 3.49 -9.94
N TYR A 136 14.93 2.89 -9.17
CA TYR A 136 14.61 3.30 -7.80
C TYR A 136 14.85 2.18 -6.79
N SER A 137 15.15 2.56 -5.54
CA SER A 137 15.04 1.66 -4.39
C SER A 137 13.56 1.53 -4.02
N VAL A 138 13.00 0.33 -4.22
CA VAL A 138 11.56 0.07 -4.09
C VAL A 138 11.25 -0.74 -2.84
N HIS A 139 10.27 -0.28 -2.05
CA HIS A 139 9.61 -1.08 -1.03
C HIS A 139 8.24 -1.53 -1.54
N LYS A 140 7.85 -2.77 -1.29
CA LYS A 140 6.56 -3.30 -1.76
C LYS A 140 5.84 -4.16 -0.74
N THR A 141 4.53 -4.23 -0.85
CA THR A 141 3.70 -5.13 -0.03
C THR A 141 4.17 -6.57 -0.16
N ALA A 142 4.53 -7.19 0.96
CA ALA A 142 4.88 -8.60 1.04
C ALA A 142 3.62 -9.48 1.19
N GLY A 143 3.60 -10.62 0.51
CA GLY A 143 2.47 -11.55 0.61
C GLY A 143 1.12 -10.88 0.36
N ASN A 144 0.19 -11.05 1.30
CA ASN A 144 -1.16 -10.50 1.28
C ASN A 144 -1.39 -9.41 2.36
N PHE A 145 -0.35 -8.69 2.77
CA PHE A 145 -0.47 -7.58 3.74
C PHE A 145 -1.13 -6.33 3.13
N ASN A 146 -2.34 -6.50 2.59
CA ASN A 146 -3.06 -5.53 1.77
C ASN A 146 -4.36 -5.00 2.41
N ASN A 147 -4.66 -5.40 3.64
CA ASN A 147 -5.85 -4.99 4.39
C ASN A 147 -5.51 -3.98 5.50
N GLU A 148 -6.50 -3.61 6.33
CA GLU A 148 -6.36 -2.61 7.40
C GLU A 148 -5.36 -2.96 8.52
N ILE A 149 -4.92 -4.22 8.61
CA ILE A 149 -3.84 -4.66 9.51
C ILE A 149 -2.52 -4.81 8.75
N GLY A 150 -2.55 -5.37 7.56
CA GLY A 150 -1.35 -5.66 6.77
C GLY A 150 -0.71 -4.40 6.16
N LEU A 151 -1.52 -3.46 5.67
CA LEU A 151 -1.01 -2.23 5.06
C LEU A 151 -0.21 -1.37 6.05
N PRO A 152 -0.65 -1.12 7.30
CA PRO A 152 0.19 -0.46 8.29
C PRO A 152 1.55 -1.12 8.50
N LEU A 153 1.59 -2.46 8.57
CA LEU A 153 2.84 -3.20 8.74
C LEU A 153 3.76 -3.05 7.53
N THR A 154 3.19 -3.03 6.32
CA THR A 154 3.95 -2.72 5.10
C THR A 154 4.53 -1.30 5.17
N ILE A 155 3.73 -0.31 5.57
CA ILE A 155 4.18 1.09 5.73
C ILE A 155 5.30 1.20 6.78
N PHE A 156 5.20 0.50 7.91
CA PHE A 156 6.27 0.48 8.92
C PHE A 156 7.57 -0.18 8.42
N GLY A 157 7.51 -0.95 7.36
CA GLY A 157 8.68 -1.50 6.67
C GLY A 157 9.46 -0.50 5.81
N ILE A 158 8.87 0.64 5.47
CA ILE A 158 9.53 1.67 4.65
C ILE A 158 10.69 2.29 5.43
N ARG A 159 11.77 2.64 4.72
CA ARG A 159 12.96 3.33 5.25
C ARG A 159 13.30 4.53 4.38
N GLU A 160 14.11 5.44 4.90
CA GLU A 160 14.55 6.64 4.17
C GLU A 160 15.38 6.35 2.91
N SER A 161 15.97 5.15 2.82
CA SER A 161 16.68 4.69 1.62
C SER A 161 15.75 4.30 0.48
N HIS A 162 14.47 4.02 0.76
CA HIS A 162 13.50 3.73 -0.29
C HIS A 162 13.04 5.03 -0.96
N GLN A 163 12.93 4.99 -2.28
CA GLN A 163 12.48 6.13 -3.10
C GLN A 163 11.03 5.96 -3.53
N VAL A 164 10.58 4.71 -3.67
CA VAL A 164 9.20 4.37 -4.06
C VAL A 164 8.66 3.26 -3.16
N ALA A 165 7.40 3.35 -2.76
CA ALA A 165 6.66 2.24 -2.17
C ALA A 165 5.51 1.81 -3.08
N VAL A 166 5.38 0.50 -3.34
CA VAL A 166 4.32 -0.11 -4.13
C VAL A 166 3.39 -0.87 -3.18
N LEU A 167 2.23 -0.30 -2.91
CA LEU A 167 1.31 -0.74 -1.87
C LEU A 167 0.05 -1.37 -2.46
N GLU A 168 -0.11 -2.67 -2.23
CA GLU A 168 -1.33 -3.39 -2.60
C GLU A 168 -2.44 -3.09 -1.59
N MET A 169 -3.65 -2.75 -2.07
CA MET A 169 -4.82 -2.41 -1.26
C MET A 169 -6.00 -3.30 -1.64
N GLY A 170 -6.36 -4.22 -0.75
CA GLY A 170 -7.48 -5.15 -0.88
C GLY A 170 -8.64 -4.74 0.01
N ILE A 171 -9.86 -4.77 -0.54
CA ILE A 171 -11.08 -4.45 0.19
C ILE A 171 -12.16 -5.49 -0.03
N SER A 172 -13.05 -5.62 0.94
CA SER A 172 -14.23 -6.46 0.91
C SER A 172 -15.54 -5.66 1.07
N ASP A 173 -15.49 -4.47 1.68
CA ASP A 173 -16.66 -3.65 2.01
C ASP A 173 -16.40 -2.16 1.76
N PHE A 174 -17.47 -1.37 1.78
CA PHE A 174 -17.41 0.09 1.68
C PHE A 174 -16.65 0.71 2.87
N GLY A 175 -15.96 1.83 2.62
CA GLY A 175 -15.17 2.54 3.61
C GLY A 175 -13.80 1.91 3.91
N GLU A 176 -13.53 0.65 3.53
CA GLU A 176 -12.22 0.05 3.71
C GLU A 176 -11.17 0.75 2.84
N MET A 177 -11.49 1.03 1.56
CA MET A 177 -10.57 1.72 0.66
C MET A 177 -10.29 3.15 1.12
N HIS A 178 -11.28 3.85 1.65
CA HIS A 178 -11.12 5.15 2.29
C HIS A 178 -10.06 5.09 3.42
N ARG A 179 -10.17 4.09 4.33
CA ARG A 179 -9.20 3.91 5.41
C ARG A 179 -7.80 3.53 4.93
N LEU A 180 -7.70 2.63 3.93
CA LEU A 180 -6.41 2.25 3.35
C LEU A 180 -5.73 3.42 2.64
N SER A 181 -6.47 4.20 1.86
CA SER A 181 -5.92 5.35 1.13
C SER A 181 -5.55 6.52 2.04
N THR A 182 -6.27 6.71 3.15
CA THR A 182 -5.88 7.69 4.19
C THR A 182 -4.49 7.37 4.78
N MET A 183 -4.15 6.09 4.93
CA MET A 183 -2.83 5.68 5.41
C MET A 183 -1.74 5.79 4.34
N SER A 184 -2.06 5.42 3.10
CA SER A 184 -1.06 5.34 2.02
C SER A 184 -0.81 6.66 1.31
N CYS A 185 -1.82 7.52 1.16
CA CYS A 185 -1.76 8.80 0.43
C CYS A 185 -1.00 8.64 -0.91
N PRO A 186 -1.53 7.89 -1.90
CA PRO A 186 -0.79 7.53 -3.09
C PRO A 186 -0.53 8.72 -4.02
N ASP A 187 0.66 8.73 -4.65
CA ASP A 187 1.03 9.63 -5.76
C ASP A 187 0.54 9.08 -7.11
N VAL A 188 0.48 7.77 -7.24
CA VAL A 188 -0.10 7.07 -8.40
C VAL A 188 -1.06 6.02 -7.89
N MET A 189 -2.30 6.00 -8.39
CA MET A 189 -3.29 4.99 -8.03
C MET A 189 -3.65 4.14 -9.24
N VAL A 190 -3.39 2.84 -9.14
CA VAL A 190 -3.70 1.86 -10.19
C VAL A 190 -4.96 1.07 -9.83
N ILE A 191 -5.94 1.02 -10.73
CA ILE A 191 -7.08 0.11 -10.60
C ILE A 191 -7.06 -0.84 -11.80
N THR A 192 -6.87 -2.14 -11.53
CA THR A 192 -6.64 -3.14 -12.59
C THR A 192 -7.92 -3.52 -13.32
N ASN A 193 -9.01 -3.73 -12.59
CA ASN A 193 -10.32 -4.08 -13.12
C ASN A 193 -11.43 -4.02 -12.06
N ILE A 194 -12.68 -3.99 -12.52
CA ILE A 194 -13.91 -4.03 -11.72
C ILE A 194 -14.70 -5.30 -12.09
N GLY A 195 -14.39 -6.38 -11.40
CA GLY A 195 -15.04 -7.69 -11.58
C GLY A 195 -16.13 -7.96 -10.53
N TYR A 196 -16.61 -9.19 -10.54
CA TYR A 196 -17.63 -9.69 -9.62
C TYR A 196 -16.97 -10.23 -8.34
N CYS A 197 -16.60 -9.34 -7.42
CA CYS A 197 -15.99 -9.70 -6.13
C CYS A 197 -16.76 -9.07 -4.98
N HIS A 198 -16.85 -9.76 -3.84
CA HIS A 198 -17.46 -9.26 -2.59
C HIS A 198 -18.90 -8.73 -2.78
N LEU A 199 -19.68 -9.35 -3.68
CA LEU A 199 -21.02 -8.86 -4.05
C LEU A 199 -22.02 -8.94 -2.88
N GLU A 200 -21.81 -9.78 -1.91
CA GLU A 200 -22.62 -9.84 -0.68
C GLU A 200 -22.59 -8.52 0.11
N PHE A 201 -21.49 -7.76 0.05
CA PHE A 201 -21.33 -6.47 0.71
C PHE A 201 -21.48 -5.29 -0.25
N LEU A 202 -20.98 -5.43 -1.48
CA LEU A 202 -20.91 -4.35 -2.47
C LEU A 202 -22.08 -4.34 -3.45
N GLY A 203 -22.94 -5.38 -3.45
CA GLY A 203 -24.14 -5.50 -4.26
C GLY A 203 -23.85 -5.91 -5.70
N ASP A 204 -23.31 -5.03 -6.50
CA ASP A 204 -23.03 -5.24 -7.93
C ASP A 204 -21.68 -4.62 -8.34
N ARG A 205 -21.36 -4.65 -9.64
CA ARG A 205 -20.13 -4.05 -10.17
C ARG A 205 -20.06 -2.53 -10.01
N ASP A 206 -21.20 -1.84 -9.95
CA ASP A 206 -21.22 -0.39 -9.67
C ASP A 206 -20.86 -0.11 -8.23
N GLY A 207 -21.33 -0.95 -7.30
CA GLY A 207 -20.87 -0.92 -5.92
C GLY A 207 -19.38 -1.24 -5.78
N VAL A 208 -18.85 -2.21 -6.53
CA VAL A 208 -17.41 -2.50 -6.56
C VAL A 208 -16.60 -1.32 -7.08
N LEU A 209 -17.05 -0.66 -8.16
CA LEU A 209 -16.44 0.57 -8.67
C LEU A 209 -16.43 1.65 -7.60
N LYS A 210 -17.61 1.93 -7.00
CA LYS A 210 -17.77 2.94 -5.96
C LYS A 210 -16.80 2.71 -4.77
N ALA A 211 -16.77 1.48 -4.25
CA ALA A 211 -15.90 1.14 -3.12
C ALA A 211 -14.41 1.29 -3.46
N LYS A 212 -13.97 0.86 -4.66
CA LYS A 212 -12.56 0.96 -5.05
C LYS A 212 -12.13 2.40 -5.37
N THR A 213 -13.04 3.24 -5.84
CA THR A 213 -12.74 4.64 -6.16
C THR A 213 -12.77 5.58 -4.93
N GLU A 214 -13.16 5.10 -3.74
CA GLU A 214 -12.98 5.84 -2.48
C GLU A 214 -11.53 6.30 -2.26
N CYS A 215 -10.54 5.58 -2.84
CA CYS A 215 -9.14 5.98 -2.74
C CYS A 215 -8.82 7.35 -3.37
N PHE A 216 -9.63 7.81 -4.31
CA PHE A 216 -9.36 9.06 -5.01
C PHE A 216 -9.41 10.28 -4.09
N GLU A 217 -10.18 10.22 -3.00
CA GLU A 217 -10.31 11.30 -2.03
C GLU A 217 -9.02 11.57 -1.24
N HIS A 218 -8.14 10.57 -1.13
CA HIS A 218 -6.94 10.63 -0.28
C HIS A 218 -5.62 10.56 -1.07
N MET A 219 -5.69 10.69 -2.39
CA MET A 219 -4.49 10.80 -3.21
C MET A 219 -3.78 12.13 -2.95
N MET A 220 -2.47 12.15 -3.19
CA MET A 220 -1.70 13.39 -3.10
C MET A 220 -2.21 14.42 -4.12
N PRO A 221 -2.04 15.75 -3.89
CA PRO A 221 -2.61 16.80 -4.77
C PRO A 221 -2.19 16.67 -6.23
N ASP A 222 -0.95 16.20 -6.48
CA ASP A 222 -0.42 16.01 -7.84
C ASP A 222 -0.54 14.58 -8.36
N ALA A 223 -1.23 13.74 -7.64
CA ALA A 223 -1.39 12.35 -7.98
C ALA A 223 -2.19 12.13 -9.26
N VAL A 224 -1.97 10.96 -9.87
CA VAL A 224 -2.64 10.50 -11.09
C VAL A 224 -3.26 9.11 -10.89
N ALA A 225 -4.37 8.86 -11.58
CA ALA A 225 -4.98 7.53 -11.65
C ALA A 225 -4.59 6.84 -12.95
N VAL A 226 -4.13 5.58 -12.86
CA VAL A 226 -3.79 4.70 -13.99
C VAL A 226 -4.85 3.60 -14.05
N LEU A 227 -5.66 3.60 -15.11
CA LEU A 227 -6.86 2.79 -15.23
C LEU A 227 -6.84 1.92 -16.49
N ASN A 228 -7.40 0.72 -16.38
CA ASN A 228 -7.61 -0.16 -17.52
C ASN A 228 -8.79 0.34 -18.38
N ALA A 229 -8.53 0.80 -19.58
CA ALA A 229 -9.53 1.30 -20.51
C ALA A 229 -10.46 0.21 -21.09
N ASP A 230 -10.02 -1.04 -21.05
CA ASP A 230 -10.77 -2.18 -21.58
C ASP A 230 -11.74 -2.77 -20.55
N ASP A 231 -11.73 -2.24 -19.32
CA ASP A 231 -12.77 -2.48 -18.33
C ASP A 231 -13.90 -1.44 -18.50
N ASP A 232 -15.10 -1.89 -18.78
CA ASP A 232 -16.27 -1.06 -19.09
C ASP A 232 -16.65 -0.10 -17.96
N LYS A 233 -16.38 -0.48 -16.70
CA LYS A 233 -16.64 0.37 -15.53
C LYS A 233 -15.55 1.42 -15.35
N LEU A 234 -14.27 1.04 -15.48
CA LEU A 234 -13.16 1.99 -15.36
C LEU A 234 -13.14 2.99 -16.51
N ALA A 235 -13.54 2.59 -17.72
CA ALA A 235 -13.65 3.49 -18.88
C ALA A 235 -14.63 4.67 -18.67
N THR A 236 -15.52 4.59 -17.69
CA THR A 236 -16.43 5.69 -17.33
C THR A 236 -15.77 6.78 -16.47
N VAL A 237 -14.61 6.50 -15.85
CA VAL A 237 -13.90 7.41 -14.93
C VAL A 237 -12.99 8.34 -15.72
N GLN A 238 -13.49 9.43 -16.23
CA GLN A 238 -12.72 10.33 -17.12
C GLN A 238 -11.71 11.20 -16.37
N THR A 239 -12.04 11.64 -15.17
CA THR A 239 -11.19 12.54 -14.36
C THR A 239 -11.15 12.09 -12.91
N VAL A 240 -9.99 12.27 -12.28
CA VAL A 240 -9.78 12.06 -10.86
C VAL A 240 -9.14 13.32 -10.27
N ASN A 241 -9.77 13.92 -9.27
CA ASN A 241 -9.33 15.16 -8.64
C ASN A 241 -9.02 16.29 -9.64
N GLY A 242 -9.88 16.41 -10.68
CA GLY A 242 -9.75 17.44 -11.72
C GLY A 242 -8.69 17.14 -12.79
N LYS A 243 -7.99 16.02 -12.74
CA LYS A 243 -7.00 15.58 -13.73
C LYS A 243 -7.55 14.45 -14.59
N PRO A 244 -7.23 14.40 -15.90
CA PRO A 244 -7.57 13.24 -16.73
C PRO A 244 -6.96 11.97 -16.17
N ALA A 245 -7.71 10.87 -16.20
CA ALA A 245 -7.16 9.55 -15.91
C ALA A 245 -6.20 9.12 -17.02
N ILE A 246 -5.16 8.38 -16.65
CA ILE A 246 -4.20 7.77 -17.57
C ILE A 246 -4.68 6.37 -17.88
N TYR A 247 -4.95 6.10 -19.15
CA TYR A 247 -5.50 4.83 -19.56
C TYR A 247 -4.47 3.94 -20.25
N TYR A 248 -4.57 2.64 -19.98
CA TYR A 248 -3.87 1.60 -20.70
C TYR A 248 -4.85 0.52 -21.21
N GLY A 249 -4.48 -0.21 -22.27
CA GLY A 249 -5.31 -1.29 -22.82
C GLY A 249 -4.92 -1.68 -24.23
N LYS A 250 -5.76 -2.48 -24.92
CA LYS A 250 -5.57 -2.79 -26.34
C LYS A 250 -5.95 -1.62 -27.23
N GLU A 251 -5.27 -1.43 -28.35
CA GLU A 251 -5.56 -0.34 -29.29
C GLU A 251 -7.02 -0.32 -29.73
N SER A 252 -7.56 -1.48 -30.10
CA SER A 252 -8.90 -1.61 -30.69
C SER A 252 -10.06 -1.62 -29.69
N ALA A 253 -9.78 -1.74 -28.38
CA ALA A 253 -10.82 -1.82 -27.38
C ALA A 253 -11.16 -0.44 -26.81
N SER A 254 -12.42 -0.12 -26.63
CA SER A 254 -12.99 1.11 -26.09
C SER A 254 -12.69 2.41 -26.87
N GLY A 255 -13.63 3.36 -26.89
CA GLY A 255 -13.42 4.70 -27.48
C GLY A 255 -12.63 5.66 -26.62
N VAL A 256 -11.92 5.19 -25.59
CA VAL A 256 -11.12 5.99 -24.65
C VAL A 256 -9.69 6.11 -25.20
N HIS A 257 -9.15 7.34 -25.18
CA HIS A 257 -7.74 7.57 -25.52
C HIS A 257 -6.82 6.91 -24.49
N LYS A 258 -5.89 6.08 -24.95
CA LYS A 258 -4.93 5.36 -24.12
C LYS A 258 -3.53 5.96 -24.25
N SER A 259 -2.88 6.19 -23.12
CA SER A 259 -1.48 6.63 -23.09
C SER A 259 -0.51 5.48 -23.32
N VAL A 260 -0.86 4.27 -22.86
CA VAL A 260 -0.06 3.06 -23.09
C VAL A 260 -0.99 1.99 -23.65
N TYR A 261 -0.63 1.43 -24.80
CA TYR A 261 -1.45 0.38 -25.41
C TYR A 261 -0.61 -0.65 -26.16
N THR A 262 -1.24 -1.77 -26.48
CA THR A 262 -0.66 -2.82 -27.31
C THR A 262 -1.47 -2.97 -28.60
N THR A 263 -0.74 -3.12 -29.72
CA THR A 263 -1.31 -3.35 -31.06
C THR A 263 -1.32 -4.81 -31.46
N ASN A 264 -0.40 -5.61 -30.87
CA ASN A 264 -0.27 -7.03 -31.15
C ASN A 264 0.09 -7.81 -29.88
N ILE A 265 -0.57 -8.95 -29.68
CA ILE A 265 -0.28 -9.90 -28.61
C ILE A 265 -0.11 -11.29 -29.22
N GLU A 266 1.04 -11.90 -29.02
CA GLU A 266 1.35 -13.26 -29.44
C GLU A 266 1.44 -14.16 -28.21
N ASN A 267 0.73 -15.28 -28.22
CA ASN A 267 0.81 -16.29 -27.16
C ASN A 267 1.90 -17.31 -27.52
N LEU A 268 2.97 -17.31 -26.74
CA LEU A 268 4.11 -18.24 -26.90
C LEU A 268 3.94 -19.53 -26.09
N VAL A 269 2.70 -19.82 -25.65
CA VAL A 269 2.32 -20.99 -24.85
C VAL A 269 3.11 -21.02 -23.53
N PHE A 270 4.08 -21.93 -23.39
CA PHE A 270 4.87 -22.07 -22.15
C PHE A 270 5.93 -20.98 -21.99
N ASP A 271 6.34 -20.32 -23.07
CA ASP A 271 7.36 -19.26 -23.05
C ASP A 271 6.76 -17.88 -22.70
N GLY A 272 5.46 -17.82 -22.43
CA GLY A 272 4.76 -16.62 -21.99
C GLY A 272 4.04 -15.89 -23.12
N MET A 273 4.09 -14.57 -23.09
CA MET A 273 3.43 -13.68 -24.03
C MET A 273 4.46 -12.74 -24.67
N LYS A 274 4.32 -12.44 -25.97
CA LYS A 274 5.04 -11.35 -26.63
C LYS A 274 4.06 -10.28 -27.04
N ALA A 275 4.39 -9.02 -26.82
CA ALA A 275 3.53 -7.91 -27.18
C ALA A 275 4.32 -6.72 -27.71
N HIS A 276 3.71 -5.98 -28.62
CA HIS A 276 4.19 -4.71 -29.11
C HIS A 276 3.51 -3.59 -28.34
N PHE A 277 4.28 -2.78 -27.63
CA PHE A 277 3.81 -1.70 -26.76
C PHE A 277 4.04 -0.36 -27.43
N VAL A 278 3.02 0.50 -27.36
CA VAL A 278 3.07 1.90 -27.80
C VAL A 278 2.87 2.78 -26.57
N THR A 279 3.77 3.74 -26.42
CA THR A 279 3.78 4.70 -25.31
C THR A 279 4.03 6.12 -25.84
N PRO A 280 3.82 7.17 -25.05
CA PRO A 280 4.19 8.54 -25.43
C PRO A 280 5.69 8.75 -25.71
N GLU A 281 6.57 7.91 -25.16
CA GLU A 281 8.03 8.00 -25.32
C GLU A 281 8.57 7.13 -26.47
N GLY A 282 7.72 6.29 -27.09
CA GLY A 282 8.08 5.43 -28.19
C GLY A 282 7.44 4.06 -28.16
N GLU A 283 7.90 3.19 -29.04
CA GLU A 283 7.35 1.85 -29.24
C GLU A 283 8.43 0.79 -28.99
N PHE A 284 8.05 -0.35 -28.44
CA PHE A 284 8.98 -1.46 -28.20
C PHE A 284 8.27 -2.81 -28.15
N ASP A 285 8.99 -3.86 -28.48
CA ASP A 285 8.58 -5.25 -28.28
C ASP A 285 9.09 -5.75 -26.93
N ALA A 286 8.24 -6.46 -26.19
CA ALA A 286 8.65 -7.16 -24.98
C ALA A 286 8.09 -8.57 -24.91
N GLN A 287 8.87 -9.48 -24.35
CA GLN A 287 8.43 -10.80 -23.95
C GLN A 287 8.22 -10.87 -22.44
N ILE A 288 7.03 -11.31 -22.07
CA ILE A 288 6.63 -11.52 -20.69
C ILE A 288 6.67 -13.03 -20.45
N HIS A 289 7.64 -13.52 -19.70
CA HIS A 289 7.88 -14.95 -19.48
C HIS A 289 6.86 -15.61 -18.53
N ILE A 290 5.63 -15.09 -18.52
CA ILE A 290 4.51 -15.60 -17.72
C ILE A 290 3.33 -15.74 -18.69
N PRO A 291 2.73 -16.96 -18.83
CA PRO A 291 1.58 -17.19 -19.68
C PRO A 291 0.35 -16.40 -19.27
N GLY A 292 -0.48 -16.06 -20.25
CA GLY A 292 -1.77 -15.42 -20.07
C GLY A 292 -1.79 -13.94 -20.42
N GLU A 293 -2.77 -13.58 -21.24
CA GLU A 293 -2.95 -12.23 -21.77
C GLU A 293 -3.09 -11.15 -20.67
N HIS A 294 -3.65 -11.51 -19.51
CA HIS A 294 -3.74 -10.60 -18.36
C HIS A 294 -2.37 -10.08 -17.89
N ASN A 295 -1.27 -10.81 -18.17
CA ASN A 295 0.08 -10.34 -17.85
C ASN A 295 0.57 -9.25 -18.81
N VAL A 296 0.02 -9.18 -20.03
CA VAL A 296 0.25 -8.05 -20.94
C VAL A 296 -0.42 -6.78 -20.39
N TYR A 297 -1.62 -6.89 -19.81
CA TYR A 297 -2.27 -5.77 -19.11
C TYR A 297 -1.48 -5.31 -17.89
N ASN A 298 -0.95 -6.25 -17.10
CA ASN A 298 -0.08 -5.92 -15.97
C ASN A 298 1.18 -5.18 -16.44
N ALA A 299 1.76 -5.57 -17.58
CA ALA A 299 2.91 -4.90 -18.18
C ALA A 299 2.58 -3.49 -18.70
N MET A 300 1.41 -3.29 -19.33
CA MET A 300 0.95 -1.96 -19.75
C MET A 300 0.75 -1.04 -18.53
N ALA A 301 0.15 -1.55 -17.45
CA ALA A 301 0.02 -0.80 -16.19
C ALA A 301 1.40 -0.42 -15.63
N ALA A 302 2.37 -1.35 -15.65
CA ALA A 302 3.72 -1.10 -15.18
C ALA A 302 4.47 -0.06 -16.03
N ALA A 303 4.31 -0.11 -17.36
CA ALA A 303 4.85 0.90 -18.26
C ALA A 303 4.23 2.29 -18.00
N ALA A 304 2.89 2.36 -17.83
CA ALA A 304 2.21 3.60 -17.53
C ALA A 304 2.69 4.22 -16.20
N VAL A 305 2.83 3.40 -15.13
CA VAL A 305 3.36 3.86 -13.83
C VAL A 305 4.83 4.29 -13.96
N GLY A 306 5.66 3.53 -14.69
CA GLY A 306 7.06 3.86 -14.92
C GLY A 306 7.22 5.22 -15.56
N LEU A 307 6.46 5.51 -16.61
CA LEU A 307 6.46 6.82 -17.28
C LEU A 307 6.05 7.96 -16.33
N GLN A 308 5.03 7.76 -15.48
CA GLN A 308 4.61 8.77 -14.51
C GLN A 308 5.68 9.05 -13.45
N LEU A 309 6.56 8.12 -13.18
CA LEU A 309 7.69 8.27 -12.26
C LEU A 309 9.00 8.58 -12.99
N GLY A 310 8.95 8.90 -14.31
CA GLY A 310 10.08 9.40 -15.08
C GLY A 310 11.05 8.31 -15.56
N LEU A 311 10.59 7.07 -15.75
CA LEU A 311 11.29 6.10 -16.59
C LEU A 311 11.03 6.42 -18.07
N THR A 312 11.98 6.08 -18.91
CA THR A 312 11.94 6.28 -20.39
C THR A 312 12.15 4.96 -21.09
#